data_e65e9301127bb4ec084bbe3f7ab4af56
#
_entry.id   e65e9301127bb4ec084bbe3f7ab4af56
#
_cell.length_a   1.000
_cell.length_b   1.000
_cell.length_c   1.000
_cell.angle_alpha   90.00
_cell.angle_beta   90.00
_cell.angle_gamma   90.00
#
_symmetry.space_group_name_H-M   'P 1'
#
loop_
_entity.id
_entity.type
_entity.pdbx_description
1 polymer ?
#
loop_
_entity_poly.entity_id
_entity_poly.type
_entity_poly.pdbx_seq_one_letter_code
_entity_poly.pdbx_strand_id
1 'polypeptide(L)'
;MKGQKSRALKKAPLKWSMVSLLLLCWLLPLALASYMMFYMAVGKINSQTERMIVTSADNALRICEMRMDAAVEASRNASYFPTVRESYENFLTDGNLFAFRKTVNLFLERQYCYDDSFLYTSLLFTGEPQEHFFAAYRGSTSNAVYQAGRRFEEKVMPGVLEISKELDTDVAVVAIEGGVYLIRNLMTTSYHPYAVLTMELNTDVVFGSLDGAWGYEGSAVYIDGVFLAGDNSGFLEGRPGIGPELFEDNNRECRLIKKNGEYYVYAVRKPERHYIGYLISLNRQAVIDETYALKYISLLLLLFMAPLVGIVFLFFRRKVTKPVSNLIRAAHMLEEGHFGYQIENSANSQDFEYLAEAFNHMSARLQDQIHRIYTEELALKDARIMALQAQINPHFLNNALEIINWEARIHENYEVSRMIESLSVMLEATMDRRHRRFVTLAEEMSYVEAYLFIIRAI
;
A
#
# COMPACT_ATOMS: atom_id res chain seq x y z
N MET A 1 -16.52 22.88 51.17
CA MET A 1 -15.77 21.64 50.97
C MET A 1 -16.39 20.89 49.79
N LYS A 2 -15.80 21.00 48.61
CA LYS A 2 -16.24 20.31 47.38
C LYS A 2 -15.49 18.97 47.28
N GLY A 3 -16.25 17.87 47.39
CA GLY A 3 -15.70 16.54 47.26
C GLY A 3 -15.19 16.27 45.84
N GLN A 4 -13.89 16.06 45.68
CA GLN A 4 -13.27 15.46 44.51
C GLN A 4 -13.70 13.98 44.40
N LYS A 5 -14.66 13.71 43.51
CA LYS A 5 -14.91 12.34 43.05
C LYS A 5 -13.74 11.95 42.11
N SER A 6 -12.77 11.22 42.65
CA SER A 6 -11.77 10.54 41.83
C SER A 6 -12.50 9.60 40.89
N ARG A 7 -12.46 9.89 39.61
CA ARG A 7 -12.83 8.96 38.55
C ARG A 7 -11.83 7.78 38.61
N ALA A 8 -12.19 6.73 39.32
CA ALA A 8 -11.51 5.47 39.17
C ALA A 8 -11.64 5.03 37.71
N LEU A 9 -10.57 5.14 36.96
CA LEU A 9 -10.46 4.56 35.63
C LEU A 9 -10.82 3.07 35.77
N LYS A 10 -11.96 2.64 35.23
CA LYS A 10 -12.34 1.23 35.15
C LYS A 10 -11.19 0.51 34.47
N LYS A 11 -10.44 -0.27 35.24
CA LYS A 11 -9.33 -1.07 34.70
C LYS A 11 -9.89 -2.00 33.64
N ALA A 12 -9.42 -1.85 32.39
CA ALA A 12 -9.85 -2.71 31.31
C ALA A 12 -9.51 -4.18 31.63
N PRO A 13 -10.38 -5.13 31.32
CA PRO A 13 -10.09 -6.53 31.55
C PRO A 13 -8.83 -6.94 30.77
N LEU A 14 -8.00 -7.77 31.36
CA LEU A 14 -6.70 -8.22 30.84
C LEU A 14 -6.76 -8.62 29.35
N LYS A 15 -7.88 -9.22 28.95
CA LYS A 15 -8.19 -9.60 27.57
C LYS A 15 -8.10 -8.43 26.58
N TRP A 16 -8.69 -7.27 26.92
CA TRP A 16 -8.66 -6.09 26.06
C TRP A 16 -7.32 -5.37 26.08
N SER A 17 -6.65 -5.36 27.24
CA SER A 17 -5.31 -4.79 27.37
C SER A 17 -4.29 -5.58 26.54
N MET A 18 -4.31 -6.91 26.54
CA MET A 18 -3.41 -7.74 25.73
C MET A 18 -3.70 -7.61 24.23
N VAL A 19 -4.98 -7.57 23.83
CA VAL A 19 -5.36 -7.36 22.44
C VAL A 19 -4.91 -5.98 21.96
N SER A 20 -5.10 -4.93 22.74
CA SER A 20 -4.66 -3.58 22.38
C SER A 20 -3.14 -3.49 22.28
N LEU A 21 -2.41 -4.16 23.14
CA LEU A 21 -0.93 -4.20 23.13
C LEU A 21 -0.42 -4.93 21.88
N LEU A 22 -1.02 -6.05 21.49
CA LEU A 22 -0.72 -6.79 20.27
C LEU A 22 -0.98 -5.94 19.00
N LEU A 23 -2.15 -5.27 18.95
CA LEU A 23 -2.51 -4.38 17.86
C LEU A 23 -1.53 -3.20 17.75
N LEU A 24 -1.19 -2.60 18.88
CA LEU A 24 -0.33 -1.40 18.90
C LEU A 24 1.14 -1.73 18.63
N CYS A 25 1.67 -2.81 19.21
CA CYS A 25 3.10 -3.13 19.10
C CYS A 25 3.47 -3.89 17.81
N TRP A 26 2.54 -4.62 17.19
CA TRP A 26 2.84 -5.43 16.00
C TRP A 26 2.11 -4.97 14.75
N LEU A 27 0.82 -4.74 14.83
CA LEU A 27 0.00 -4.45 13.65
C LEU A 27 0.20 -3.02 13.17
N LEU A 28 0.28 -2.06 14.09
CA LEU A 28 0.46 -0.65 13.75
C LEU A 28 1.84 -0.38 13.13
N PRO A 29 2.99 -0.83 13.67
CA PRO A 29 4.29 -0.65 13.03
C PRO A 29 4.39 -1.37 11.68
N LEU A 30 3.80 -2.57 11.56
CA LEU A 30 3.83 -3.33 10.32
C LEU A 30 2.97 -2.68 9.23
N ALA A 31 1.79 -2.16 9.57
CA ALA A 31 0.94 -1.39 8.66
C ALA A 31 1.63 -0.08 8.23
N LEU A 32 2.28 0.60 9.16
CA LEU A 32 3.02 1.84 8.88
C LEU A 32 4.24 1.58 7.99
N ALA A 33 4.99 0.52 8.24
CA ALA A 33 6.12 0.10 7.41
C ALA A 33 5.67 -0.31 6.00
N SER A 34 4.57 -1.06 5.88
CA SER A 34 3.98 -1.42 4.58
C SER A 34 3.50 -0.20 3.80
N TYR A 35 2.83 0.74 4.48
CA TYR A 35 2.41 2.00 3.87
C TYR A 35 3.59 2.85 3.42
N MET A 36 4.62 2.98 4.25
CA MET A 36 5.84 3.73 3.91
C MET A 36 6.58 3.09 2.73
N MET A 37 6.72 1.76 2.72
CA MET A 37 7.34 1.03 1.62
C MET A 37 6.55 1.20 0.31
N PHE A 38 5.21 1.13 0.37
CA PHE A 38 4.34 1.39 -0.78
C PHE A 38 4.51 2.81 -1.31
N TYR A 39 4.48 3.81 -0.44
CA TYR A 39 4.66 5.22 -0.82
C TYR A 39 6.02 5.48 -1.47
N MET A 40 7.10 4.90 -0.91
CA MET A 40 8.44 4.98 -1.49
C MET A 40 8.54 4.26 -2.86
N ALA A 41 7.92 3.08 -2.98
CA ALA A 41 7.90 2.33 -4.24
C ALA A 41 7.17 3.08 -5.35
N VAL A 42 5.99 3.64 -5.06
CA VAL A 42 5.22 4.47 -6.02
C VAL A 42 6.03 5.70 -6.44
N GLY A 43 6.65 6.41 -5.50
CA GLY A 43 7.48 7.57 -5.80
C GLY A 43 8.69 7.22 -6.68
N LYS A 44 9.34 6.09 -6.40
CA LYS A 44 10.49 5.62 -7.18
C LYS A 44 10.09 5.21 -8.61
N ILE A 45 8.98 4.49 -8.76
CA ILE A 45 8.49 4.08 -10.07
C ILE A 45 8.08 5.28 -10.90
N ASN A 46 7.31 6.22 -10.33
CA ASN A 46 6.96 7.45 -11.05
C ASN A 46 8.19 8.19 -11.57
N SER A 47 9.22 8.35 -10.73
CA SER A 47 10.46 9.02 -11.15
C SER A 47 11.26 8.23 -12.19
N GLN A 48 11.19 6.89 -12.15
CA GLN A 48 11.82 6.04 -13.18
C GLN A 48 11.06 6.13 -14.51
N THR A 49 9.73 6.08 -14.47
CA THR A 49 8.88 6.20 -15.67
C THR A 49 9.07 7.57 -16.32
N GLU A 50 9.08 8.66 -15.54
CA GLU A 50 9.41 9.99 -16.07
C GLU A 50 10.78 10.03 -16.76
N ARG A 51 11.80 9.45 -16.13
CA ARG A 51 13.14 9.38 -16.74
C ARG A 51 13.16 8.54 -18.01
N MET A 52 12.47 7.41 -18.04
CA MET A 52 12.37 6.55 -19.22
C MET A 52 11.69 7.31 -20.38
N ILE A 53 10.59 8.00 -20.11
CA ILE A 53 9.87 8.81 -21.09
C ILE A 53 10.80 9.88 -21.67
N VAL A 54 11.43 10.68 -20.80
CA VAL A 54 12.32 11.76 -21.22
C VAL A 54 13.52 11.22 -22.00
N THR A 55 14.14 10.12 -21.57
CA THR A 55 15.28 9.50 -22.25
C THR A 55 14.88 8.91 -23.60
N SER A 56 13.72 8.23 -23.66
CA SER A 56 13.18 7.67 -24.91
C SER A 56 12.89 8.79 -25.93
N ALA A 57 12.25 9.86 -25.48
CA ALA A 57 11.98 11.03 -26.31
C ALA A 57 13.26 11.73 -26.76
N ASP A 58 14.25 11.92 -25.88
CA ASP A 58 15.54 12.53 -26.24
C ASP A 58 16.29 11.70 -27.29
N ASN A 59 16.26 10.38 -27.19
CA ASN A 59 16.83 9.50 -28.20
C ASN A 59 16.13 9.63 -29.56
N ALA A 60 14.79 9.66 -29.55
CA ALA A 60 13.99 9.87 -30.76
C ALA A 60 14.31 11.22 -31.42
N LEU A 61 14.39 12.27 -30.62
CA LEU A 61 14.76 13.61 -31.09
C LEU A 61 16.18 13.67 -31.65
N ARG A 62 17.16 13.00 -31.06
CA ARG A 62 18.50 12.94 -31.60
C ARG A 62 18.58 12.30 -32.99
N ILE A 63 17.75 11.30 -33.25
CA ILE A 63 17.67 10.67 -34.56
C ILE A 63 17.08 11.68 -35.57
N CYS A 64 16.02 12.40 -35.18
CA CYS A 64 15.47 13.47 -36.04
C CYS A 64 16.50 14.56 -36.32
N GLU A 65 17.23 15.02 -35.31
CA GLU A 65 18.31 16.02 -35.43
C GLU A 65 19.39 15.54 -36.41
N MET A 66 19.89 14.31 -36.22
CA MET A 66 20.87 13.72 -37.14
C MET A 66 20.39 13.65 -38.58
N ARG A 67 19.12 13.27 -38.80
CA ARG A 67 18.54 13.22 -40.16
C ARG A 67 18.35 14.61 -40.76
N MET A 68 17.92 15.59 -39.96
CA MET A 68 17.80 16.97 -40.40
C MET A 68 19.17 17.56 -40.74
N ASP A 69 20.19 17.35 -39.91
CA ASP A 69 21.56 17.79 -40.17
C ASP A 69 22.12 17.14 -41.47
N ALA A 70 21.86 15.85 -41.67
CA ALA A 70 22.23 15.14 -42.88
C ALA A 70 21.54 15.72 -44.11
N ALA A 71 20.25 16.09 -44.02
CA ALA A 71 19.52 16.72 -45.10
C ALA A 71 20.07 18.13 -45.43
N VAL A 72 20.39 18.92 -44.40
CA VAL A 72 21.04 20.23 -44.59
C VAL A 72 22.40 20.07 -45.24
N GLU A 73 23.20 19.09 -44.82
CA GLU A 73 24.51 18.81 -45.42
C GLU A 73 24.38 18.33 -46.86
N ALA A 74 23.40 17.47 -47.16
CA ALA A 74 23.09 17.07 -48.54
C ALA A 74 22.79 18.27 -49.45
N SER A 75 22.09 19.28 -48.92
CA SER A 75 21.83 20.55 -49.66
C SER A 75 23.12 21.34 -49.94
N ARG A 76 24.12 21.24 -49.07
CA ARG A 76 25.43 21.90 -49.27
C ARG A 76 26.25 21.26 -50.38
N ASN A 77 26.10 19.95 -50.57
CA ASN A 77 26.84 19.22 -51.58
C ASN A 77 26.68 19.83 -52.98
N ALA A 78 25.48 20.29 -53.33
CA ALA A 78 25.26 20.97 -54.63
C ALA A 78 26.07 22.26 -54.76
N SER A 79 26.35 22.96 -53.66
CA SER A 79 27.19 24.18 -53.68
C SER A 79 28.68 23.88 -53.79
N TYR A 80 29.14 22.75 -53.22
CA TYR A 80 30.56 22.38 -53.21
C TYR A 80 31.01 21.67 -54.50
N PHE A 81 30.11 20.93 -55.16
CA PHE A 81 30.47 20.25 -56.40
C PHE A 81 30.47 21.24 -57.58
N PRO A 82 31.63 21.41 -58.25
CA PRO A 82 31.72 22.38 -59.34
C PRO A 82 30.97 21.95 -60.58
N THR A 83 30.53 20.70 -60.68
CA THR A 83 29.91 20.08 -61.87
C THR A 83 28.72 20.87 -62.39
N VAL A 84 27.82 21.31 -61.50
CA VAL A 84 26.61 22.06 -61.90
C VAL A 84 27.01 23.47 -62.34
N ARG A 85 27.85 24.14 -61.55
CA ARG A 85 28.33 25.49 -61.88
C ARG A 85 29.10 25.55 -63.16
N GLU A 86 30.12 24.69 -63.34
CA GLU A 86 30.93 24.64 -64.61
C GLU A 86 30.06 24.30 -65.81
N SER A 87 29.11 23.40 -65.68
CA SER A 87 28.18 23.06 -66.74
C SER A 87 27.31 24.24 -67.11
N TYR A 88 26.89 25.06 -66.15
CA TYR A 88 26.13 26.29 -66.42
C TYR A 88 26.99 27.38 -67.07
N GLU A 89 28.21 27.61 -66.61
CA GLU A 89 29.17 28.57 -67.18
C GLU A 89 29.55 28.18 -68.58
N ASN A 90 29.76 26.91 -68.91
CA ASN A 90 29.99 26.40 -70.21
C ASN A 90 28.77 26.63 -71.10
N PHE A 91 27.58 26.35 -70.64
CA PHE A 91 26.33 26.59 -71.38
C PHE A 91 26.16 28.09 -71.77
N LEU A 92 26.48 28.99 -70.86
CA LEU A 92 26.44 30.43 -71.14
C LEU A 92 27.48 30.85 -72.22
N THR A 93 28.53 30.06 -72.37
CA THR A 93 29.63 30.37 -73.36
C THR A 93 29.41 29.72 -74.71
N ASP A 94 29.01 28.44 -74.75
CA ASP A 94 28.91 27.62 -75.98
C ASP A 94 27.47 27.41 -76.49
N GLY A 95 26.46 27.73 -75.66
CA GLY A 95 25.04 27.56 -75.96
C GLY A 95 24.56 26.10 -76.01
N ASN A 96 25.38 25.12 -75.55
CA ASN A 96 25.05 23.70 -75.67
C ASN A 96 24.06 23.25 -74.60
N LEU A 97 22.80 23.54 -74.79
CA LEU A 97 21.71 23.19 -73.89
C LEU A 97 21.59 21.68 -73.63
N PHE A 98 21.88 20.85 -74.66
CA PHE A 98 21.80 19.40 -74.51
C PHE A 98 22.86 18.84 -73.50
N ALA A 99 24.08 19.27 -73.61
CA ALA A 99 25.15 18.88 -72.72
C ALA A 99 24.88 19.35 -71.31
N PHE A 100 24.42 20.57 -71.12
CA PHE A 100 24.01 21.19 -69.91
C PHE A 100 22.90 20.36 -69.21
N ARG A 101 21.76 20.14 -69.87
CA ARG A 101 20.64 19.36 -69.35
C ARG A 101 21.08 17.94 -68.95
N LYS A 102 21.87 17.28 -69.79
CA LYS A 102 22.38 15.93 -69.48
C LYS A 102 23.23 15.92 -68.22
N THR A 103 24.12 16.86 -68.05
CA THR A 103 25.03 16.94 -66.90
C THR A 103 24.27 17.22 -65.61
N VAL A 104 23.34 18.17 -65.59
CA VAL A 104 22.56 18.53 -64.41
C VAL A 104 21.61 17.38 -63.97
N ASN A 105 20.90 16.77 -64.95
CA ASN A 105 20.03 15.64 -64.65
C ASN A 105 20.84 14.47 -64.08
N LEU A 106 21.99 14.13 -64.66
CA LEU A 106 22.83 13.05 -64.12
C LEU A 106 23.38 13.36 -62.72
N PHE A 107 23.69 14.64 -62.46
CA PHE A 107 24.11 15.10 -61.14
C PHE A 107 22.98 14.91 -60.10
N LEU A 108 21.79 15.42 -60.40
CA LEU A 108 20.61 15.29 -59.50
C LEU A 108 20.26 13.83 -59.26
N GLU A 109 20.25 13.02 -60.33
CA GLU A 109 19.95 11.59 -60.22
C GLU A 109 20.96 10.86 -59.32
N ARG A 110 22.25 11.07 -59.51
CA ARG A 110 23.29 10.41 -58.73
C ARG A 110 23.35 10.86 -57.29
N GLN A 111 23.07 12.12 -57.03
CA GLN A 111 23.25 12.73 -55.73
C GLN A 111 22.02 12.56 -54.82
N TYR A 112 20.81 12.62 -55.37
CA TYR A 112 19.60 12.75 -54.58
C TYR A 112 18.53 11.67 -54.79
N CYS A 113 18.49 11.00 -55.94
CA CYS A 113 17.44 10.01 -56.22
C CYS A 113 17.40 8.79 -55.31
N TYR A 114 18.47 8.51 -54.57
CA TYR A 114 18.60 7.34 -53.68
C TYR A 114 18.53 7.71 -52.20
N ASP A 115 18.39 9.00 -51.90
CA ASP A 115 18.23 9.47 -50.52
C ASP A 115 16.75 9.56 -50.20
N ASP A 116 16.27 8.68 -49.29
CA ASP A 116 14.87 8.61 -48.88
C ASP A 116 14.44 9.76 -47.98
N SER A 117 15.39 10.57 -47.50
CA SER A 117 15.12 11.79 -46.75
C SER A 117 14.41 12.86 -47.58
N PHE A 118 14.43 12.74 -48.91
CA PHE A 118 13.81 13.68 -49.85
C PHE A 118 12.75 12.99 -50.68
N LEU A 119 11.61 13.65 -50.82
CA LEU A 119 10.58 13.24 -51.77
C LEU A 119 11.00 13.60 -53.19
N TYR A 120 11.51 14.81 -53.38
CA TYR A 120 12.13 15.27 -54.63
C TYR A 120 13.12 16.41 -54.38
N THR A 121 13.96 16.64 -55.36
CA THR A 121 14.90 17.74 -55.44
C THR A 121 14.68 18.51 -56.74
N SER A 122 14.55 19.81 -56.64
CA SER A 122 14.40 20.73 -57.77
C SER A 122 15.58 21.69 -57.85
N LEU A 123 16.06 21.94 -59.02
CA LEU A 123 17.08 22.93 -59.30
C LEU A 123 16.56 23.88 -60.39
N LEU A 124 16.36 25.14 -59.99
CA LEU A 124 15.84 26.19 -60.82
C LEU A 124 16.94 27.19 -61.11
N PHE A 125 17.32 27.35 -62.41
CA PHE A 125 18.27 28.36 -62.83
C PHE A 125 17.55 29.68 -63.01
N THR A 126 18.11 30.77 -62.44
CA THR A 126 17.49 32.12 -62.47
C THR A 126 17.91 33.00 -63.60
N GLY A 127 18.91 32.58 -64.42
CA GLY A 127 19.34 33.25 -65.64
C GLY A 127 18.49 32.90 -66.84
N GLU A 128 18.73 33.61 -67.97
CA GLU A 128 18.06 33.31 -69.23
C GLU A 128 18.90 32.33 -70.07
N PRO A 129 18.29 31.26 -70.63
CA PRO A 129 16.90 30.84 -70.43
C PRO A 129 16.71 30.22 -68.99
N GLN A 130 15.52 30.44 -68.46
CA GLN A 130 15.15 29.75 -67.18
C GLN A 130 15.03 28.25 -67.45
N GLU A 131 15.88 27.48 -66.79
CA GLU A 131 15.86 26.05 -66.91
C GLU A 131 15.49 25.46 -65.52
N HIS A 132 14.55 24.51 -65.55
CA HIS A 132 14.11 23.81 -64.33
C HIS A 132 14.39 22.33 -64.48
N PHE A 133 15.07 21.77 -63.45
CA PHE A 133 15.40 20.36 -63.37
C PHE A 133 14.75 19.78 -62.17
N PHE A 134 14.27 18.54 -62.26
CA PHE A 134 13.54 17.87 -61.24
C PHE A 134 13.97 16.41 -61.11
N ALA A 135 14.32 15.99 -59.94
CA ALA A 135 14.66 14.63 -59.64
C ALA A 135 13.86 14.14 -58.44
N ALA A 136 13.13 13.06 -58.59
CA ALA A 136 12.35 12.46 -57.53
C ALA A 136 13.06 11.24 -56.94
N TYR A 137 12.69 10.89 -55.69
CA TYR A 137 13.17 9.66 -55.06
C TYR A 137 12.78 8.43 -55.91
N ARG A 138 13.71 7.55 -56.16
CA ARG A 138 13.52 6.41 -57.07
C ARG A 138 12.46 5.42 -56.64
N GLY A 139 12.11 5.37 -55.33
CA GLY A 139 11.02 4.59 -54.78
C GLY A 139 9.63 5.16 -55.04
N SER A 140 9.53 6.38 -55.55
CA SER A 140 8.26 7.05 -55.81
C SER A 140 7.58 6.53 -57.09
N THR A 141 6.24 6.42 -57.06
CA THR A 141 5.47 6.06 -58.27
C THR A 141 5.47 7.19 -59.29
N SER A 142 5.41 6.85 -60.58
CA SER A 142 5.38 7.85 -61.66
C SER A 142 4.25 8.88 -61.50
N ASN A 143 3.09 8.47 -60.95
CA ASN A 143 1.99 9.40 -60.71
C ASN A 143 2.30 10.35 -59.54
N ALA A 144 2.92 9.86 -58.44
CA ALA A 144 3.33 10.69 -57.33
C ALA A 144 4.37 11.74 -57.76
N VAL A 145 5.34 11.35 -58.57
CA VAL A 145 6.34 12.25 -59.14
C VAL A 145 5.69 13.34 -59.99
N TYR A 146 4.75 12.98 -60.86
CA TYR A 146 4.04 13.95 -61.71
C TYR A 146 3.22 14.94 -60.88
N GLN A 147 2.48 14.45 -59.88
CA GLN A 147 1.68 15.32 -59.02
C GLN A 147 2.56 16.24 -58.15
N ALA A 148 3.68 15.73 -57.64
CA ALA A 148 4.64 16.54 -56.90
C ALA A 148 5.26 17.63 -57.74
N GLY A 149 5.67 17.31 -58.98
CA GLY A 149 6.19 18.30 -59.96
C GLY A 149 5.19 19.42 -60.29
N ARG A 150 3.94 19.02 -60.55
CA ARG A 150 2.87 20.01 -60.78
C ARG A 150 2.59 20.90 -59.60
N ARG A 151 2.47 20.28 -58.40
CA ARG A 151 2.28 21.02 -57.14
C ARG A 151 3.43 22.01 -56.92
N PHE A 152 4.67 21.58 -57.17
CA PHE A 152 5.83 22.42 -57.03
C PHE A 152 5.75 23.65 -58.01
N GLU A 153 5.53 23.43 -59.31
CA GLU A 153 5.50 24.50 -60.28
C GLU A 153 4.35 25.49 -60.04
N GLU A 154 3.15 24.98 -59.74
CA GLU A 154 1.94 25.80 -59.57
C GLU A 154 1.87 26.57 -58.31
N LYS A 155 2.32 25.94 -57.15
CA LYS A 155 2.04 26.45 -55.82
C LYS A 155 3.28 26.76 -54.97
N VAL A 156 4.37 26.00 -55.13
CA VAL A 156 5.53 26.09 -54.23
C VAL A 156 6.58 27.03 -54.79
N MET A 157 6.85 26.97 -56.12
CA MET A 157 7.88 27.72 -56.78
C MET A 157 7.80 29.26 -56.61
N PRO A 158 6.63 29.89 -56.58
CA PRO A 158 6.55 31.33 -56.32
C PRO A 158 7.07 31.68 -54.90
N GLY A 159 6.70 30.92 -53.93
CA GLY A 159 7.18 31.12 -52.54
C GLY A 159 8.69 30.86 -52.38
N VAL A 160 9.20 29.82 -53.06
CA VAL A 160 10.63 29.53 -53.09
C VAL A 160 11.44 30.67 -53.69
N LEU A 161 10.96 31.23 -54.80
CA LEU A 161 11.62 32.36 -55.43
C LEU A 161 11.60 33.65 -54.62
N GLU A 162 10.55 33.85 -53.83
CA GLU A 162 10.48 34.99 -52.92
C GLU A 162 11.48 34.82 -51.76
N ILE A 163 11.51 33.64 -51.13
CA ILE A 163 12.45 33.33 -50.03
C ILE A 163 13.89 33.41 -50.55
N SER A 164 14.16 32.88 -51.73
CA SER A 164 15.51 32.86 -52.32
C SER A 164 16.13 34.25 -52.50
N LYS A 165 15.32 35.29 -52.69
CA LYS A 165 15.80 36.70 -52.87
C LYS A 165 16.41 37.25 -51.57
N GLU A 166 15.90 36.76 -50.39
CA GLU A 166 16.38 37.18 -49.09
C GLU A 166 17.47 36.26 -48.56
N LEU A 167 17.69 35.14 -49.24
CA LEU A 167 18.63 34.10 -48.81
C LEU A 167 20.01 34.34 -49.46
N ASP A 168 21.03 34.50 -48.68
CA ASP A 168 22.40 34.57 -49.13
C ASP A 168 22.98 33.15 -49.39
N THR A 169 23.96 32.73 -48.65
CA THR A 169 24.58 31.39 -48.72
C THR A 169 23.95 30.40 -47.76
N ASP A 170 23.02 30.87 -46.93
CA ASP A 170 22.34 30.05 -45.90
C ASP A 170 21.32 29.07 -46.51
N VAL A 171 20.76 28.21 -45.66
CA VAL A 171 19.65 27.34 -45.99
C VAL A 171 18.42 27.81 -45.22
N ALA A 172 17.30 27.93 -45.92
CA ALA A 172 16.01 28.11 -45.30
C ALA A 172 15.29 26.76 -45.20
N VAL A 173 14.63 26.52 -44.07
CA VAL A 173 13.74 25.38 -43.86
C VAL A 173 12.34 25.94 -43.63
N VAL A 174 11.42 25.66 -44.53
CA VAL A 174 10.10 26.29 -44.53
C VAL A 174 9.00 25.29 -44.85
N ALA A 175 7.81 25.57 -44.33
CA ALA A 175 6.60 24.84 -44.70
C ALA A 175 5.83 25.64 -45.76
N ILE A 176 5.58 25.05 -46.92
CA ILE A 176 4.81 25.65 -48.00
C ILE A 176 3.77 24.62 -48.50
N GLU A 177 2.48 24.99 -48.55
CA GLU A 177 1.42 24.15 -49.07
C GLU A 177 1.42 22.71 -48.52
N GLY A 178 1.73 22.55 -47.20
CA GLY A 178 1.75 21.28 -46.52
C GLY A 178 3.00 20.39 -46.72
N GLY A 179 3.98 20.86 -47.50
CA GLY A 179 5.30 20.24 -47.62
C GLY A 179 6.37 21.01 -46.86
N VAL A 180 7.45 20.34 -46.53
CA VAL A 180 8.62 20.92 -45.84
C VAL A 180 9.77 21.00 -46.83
N TYR A 181 10.31 22.18 -46.99
CA TYR A 181 11.30 22.45 -48.03
C TYR A 181 12.59 23.00 -47.47
N LEU A 182 13.72 22.42 -47.91
CA LEU A 182 15.04 23.03 -47.79
C LEU A 182 15.28 23.88 -49.04
N ILE A 183 15.57 25.16 -48.85
CA ILE A 183 15.84 26.10 -49.95
C ILE A 183 17.25 26.65 -49.76
N ARG A 184 18.06 26.58 -50.83
CA ARG A 184 19.43 27.09 -50.87
C ARG A 184 19.77 27.73 -52.20
N ASN A 185 20.41 28.90 -52.14
CA ASN A 185 20.99 29.50 -53.33
C ASN A 185 22.32 28.85 -53.68
N LEU A 186 22.49 28.54 -54.96
CA LEU A 186 23.76 28.13 -55.50
C LEU A 186 24.46 29.38 -56.08
N MET A 187 25.69 29.62 -55.62
CA MET A 187 26.43 30.84 -55.94
C MET A 187 27.54 30.58 -56.96
N THR A 188 27.77 31.57 -57.84
CA THR A 188 28.97 31.64 -58.66
C THR A 188 30.22 31.90 -57.78
N THR A 189 31.43 31.85 -58.38
CA THR A 189 32.67 32.23 -57.71
C THR A 189 32.72 33.67 -57.24
N SER A 190 31.90 34.55 -57.87
CA SER A 190 31.73 35.95 -57.49
C SER A 190 30.56 36.22 -56.53
N TYR A 191 30.04 35.18 -55.87
CA TYR A 191 28.94 35.27 -54.92
C TYR A 191 27.62 35.83 -55.45
N HIS A 192 27.34 35.56 -56.71
CA HIS A 192 26.04 35.85 -57.31
C HIS A 192 25.22 34.57 -57.40
N PRO A 193 23.94 34.57 -57.03
CA PRO A 193 23.09 33.41 -57.15
C PRO A 193 22.80 33.11 -58.61
N TYR A 194 23.02 31.88 -59.06
CA TYR A 194 22.74 31.43 -60.39
C TYR A 194 21.65 30.40 -60.53
N ALA A 195 21.40 29.67 -59.40
CA ALA A 195 20.32 28.68 -59.30
C ALA A 195 19.82 28.56 -57.85
N VAL A 196 18.59 28.11 -57.73
CA VAL A 196 17.94 27.82 -56.48
C VAL A 196 17.75 26.30 -56.36
N LEU A 197 18.37 25.69 -55.38
CA LEU A 197 18.14 24.30 -55.00
C LEU A 197 16.97 24.26 -54.00
N THR A 198 15.94 23.44 -54.31
CA THR A 198 14.81 23.18 -53.41
C THR A 198 14.64 21.70 -53.25
N MET A 199 14.60 21.25 -52.01
CA MET A 199 14.47 19.83 -51.65
C MET A 199 13.26 19.66 -50.74
N GLU A 200 12.27 18.86 -51.14
CA GLU A 200 11.13 18.53 -50.30
C GLU A 200 11.53 17.39 -49.36
N LEU A 201 11.48 17.64 -48.07
CA LEU A 201 11.78 16.64 -47.08
C LEU A 201 10.68 15.57 -46.98
N ASN A 202 11.08 14.33 -46.87
CA ASN A 202 10.21 13.25 -46.47
C ASN A 202 10.01 13.30 -44.96
N THR A 203 8.94 13.93 -44.50
CA THR A 203 8.65 14.14 -43.09
C THR A 203 8.51 12.83 -42.34
N ASP A 204 7.99 11.76 -42.97
CA ASP A 204 7.85 10.44 -42.36
C ASP A 204 9.22 9.79 -42.09
N VAL A 205 10.20 10.04 -42.93
CA VAL A 205 11.57 9.57 -42.73
C VAL A 205 12.31 10.45 -41.74
N VAL A 206 12.26 11.76 -41.91
CA VAL A 206 13.06 12.67 -41.07
C VAL A 206 12.54 12.74 -39.64
N PHE A 207 11.24 12.81 -39.44
CA PHE A 207 10.62 12.94 -38.11
C PHE A 207 9.93 11.68 -37.60
N GLY A 208 9.85 10.62 -38.42
CA GLY A 208 9.17 9.37 -38.04
C GLY A 208 9.74 8.69 -36.78
N SER A 209 11.01 8.94 -36.44
CA SER A 209 11.60 8.39 -35.23
C SER A 209 10.96 8.93 -33.94
N LEU A 210 10.13 9.98 -33.98
CA LEU A 210 9.37 10.50 -32.87
C LEU A 210 8.34 9.47 -32.35
N ASP A 211 7.85 8.57 -33.22
CA ASP A 211 6.95 7.46 -32.85
C ASP A 211 7.59 6.44 -31.89
N GLY A 212 8.94 6.36 -31.87
CA GLY A 212 9.71 5.55 -30.94
C GLY A 212 9.72 6.05 -29.49
N ALA A 213 9.15 7.22 -29.22
CA ALA A 213 9.03 7.72 -27.85
C ALA A 213 8.03 6.87 -27.05
N TRP A 214 8.39 6.57 -25.80
CA TRP A 214 7.54 5.75 -24.92
C TRP A 214 6.16 6.39 -24.72
N GLY A 215 5.11 5.64 -25.08
CA GLY A 215 3.73 6.11 -24.95
C GLY A 215 3.32 7.12 -26.03
N TYR A 216 4.02 7.17 -27.15
CA TYR A 216 3.70 8.05 -28.27
C TYR A 216 2.24 7.97 -28.71
N GLU A 217 1.62 9.13 -28.91
CA GLU A 217 0.25 9.28 -29.42
C GLU A 217 0.21 10.18 -30.63
N GLY A 218 1.07 11.19 -30.68
CA GLY A 218 1.22 12.12 -31.80
C GLY A 218 2.37 13.07 -31.59
N SER A 219 2.77 13.76 -32.64
CA SER A 219 3.86 14.73 -32.61
C SER A 219 3.57 15.98 -33.40
N ALA A 220 4.26 17.06 -33.08
CA ALA A 220 4.30 18.29 -33.81
C ALA A 220 5.71 18.88 -33.81
N VAL A 221 6.16 19.34 -34.96
CA VAL A 221 7.47 19.96 -35.14
C VAL A 221 7.26 21.41 -35.61
N TYR A 222 7.98 22.30 -34.99
CA TYR A 222 7.95 23.74 -35.28
C TYR A 222 9.33 24.24 -35.65
N ILE A 223 9.43 25.17 -36.58
CA ILE A 223 10.64 25.95 -36.86
C ILE A 223 10.34 27.41 -36.63
N ASP A 224 11.15 28.05 -35.78
CA ASP A 224 11.00 29.48 -35.41
C ASP A 224 9.56 29.85 -35.01
N GLY A 225 8.87 28.91 -34.34
CA GLY A 225 7.48 29.07 -33.89
C GLY A 225 6.41 28.75 -34.94
N VAL A 226 6.79 28.46 -36.19
CA VAL A 226 5.86 28.08 -37.27
C VAL A 226 5.72 26.57 -37.32
N PHE A 227 4.49 26.06 -37.39
CA PHE A 227 4.22 24.61 -37.52
C PHE A 227 4.79 24.11 -38.86
N LEU A 228 5.60 23.08 -38.80
CA LEU A 228 6.30 22.48 -39.92
C LEU A 228 5.67 21.17 -40.38
N ALA A 229 5.58 20.23 -39.45
CA ALA A 229 5.07 18.88 -39.69
C ALA A 229 4.52 18.28 -38.40
N GLY A 230 3.69 17.25 -38.50
CA GLY A 230 3.19 16.51 -37.33
C GLY A 230 2.40 15.30 -37.75
N ASP A 231 2.48 14.28 -36.92
CA ASP A 231 1.65 13.09 -37.02
C ASP A 231 0.60 13.12 -35.89
N ASN A 232 -0.65 12.77 -36.24
CA ASN A 232 -1.79 12.83 -35.31
C ASN A 232 -1.91 14.18 -34.57
N SER A 233 -1.55 15.28 -35.23
CA SER A 233 -1.49 16.62 -34.61
C SER A 233 -2.84 17.20 -34.16
N GLY A 234 -3.93 16.46 -34.31
CA GLY A 234 -5.26 16.83 -33.81
C GLY A 234 -5.31 17.12 -32.30
N PHE A 235 -4.31 16.67 -31.53
CA PHE A 235 -4.18 17.02 -30.10
C PHE A 235 -3.89 18.52 -29.86
N LEU A 236 -3.47 19.27 -30.92
CA LEU A 236 -3.23 20.72 -30.86
C LEU A 236 -4.52 21.53 -30.97
N GLU A 237 -5.57 20.96 -31.58
CA GLU A 237 -6.81 21.66 -31.82
C GLU A 237 -7.55 22.00 -30.54
N GLY A 238 -7.82 23.30 -30.33
CA GLY A 238 -8.60 23.79 -29.19
C GLY A 238 -7.93 23.74 -27.82
N ARG A 239 -6.62 23.52 -27.74
CA ARG A 239 -5.88 23.43 -26.48
C ARG A 239 -4.93 24.61 -26.28
N PRO A 240 -5.35 25.69 -25.58
CA PRO A 240 -4.53 26.87 -25.39
C PRO A 240 -3.26 26.53 -24.55
N GLY A 241 -2.13 27.09 -24.99
CA GLY A 241 -0.85 26.95 -24.31
C GLY A 241 -0.13 25.62 -24.58
N ILE A 242 -0.55 24.85 -25.56
CA ILE A 242 0.16 23.69 -26.10
C ILE A 242 0.55 24.04 -27.52
N GLY A 243 1.80 24.42 -27.74
CA GLY A 243 2.29 24.88 -29.05
C GLY A 243 3.56 25.71 -28.92
N PRO A 244 3.80 26.67 -29.80
CA PRO A 244 5.02 27.49 -29.88
C PRO A 244 5.35 28.21 -28.54
N GLU A 245 4.33 28.51 -27.73
CA GLU A 245 4.48 29.16 -26.42
C GLU A 245 5.36 28.38 -25.45
N LEU A 246 5.44 27.03 -25.60
CA LEU A 246 6.27 26.17 -24.77
C LEU A 246 7.77 26.31 -25.09
N PHE A 247 8.12 26.90 -26.24
CA PHE A 247 9.49 27.02 -26.71
C PHE A 247 10.19 28.34 -26.31
N GLU A 248 9.46 29.25 -25.68
CA GLU A 248 10.02 30.54 -25.23
C GLU A 248 11.13 30.36 -24.17
N ASP A 249 11.09 29.30 -23.40
CA ASP A 249 12.03 29.01 -22.33
C ASP A 249 13.43 28.56 -22.79
N ASN A 250 13.69 28.51 -24.11
CA ASN A 250 14.97 28.28 -24.78
C ASN A 250 15.84 27.15 -24.19
N ASN A 251 15.22 26.21 -23.49
CA ASN A 251 15.90 25.13 -22.80
C ASN A 251 16.10 23.93 -23.74
N ARG A 252 17.37 23.53 -23.92
CA ARG A 252 17.76 22.42 -24.80
C ARG A 252 17.42 21.01 -24.27
N GLU A 253 16.97 20.92 -23.03
CA GLU A 253 16.65 19.62 -22.42
C GLU A 253 15.21 19.20 -22.71
N CYS A 254 14.99 17.90 -22.94
CA CYS A 254 13.65 17.35 -23.00
C CYS A 254 12.95 17.50 -21.66
N ARG A 255 11.74 18.05 -21.67
CA ARG A 255 10.92 18.22 -20.48
C ARG A 255 9.56 17.54 -20.63
N LEU A 256 9.22 16.77 -19.62
CA LEU A 256 7.88 16.22 -19.46
C LEU A 256 6.99 17.23 -18.74
N ILE A 257 5.87 17.57 -19.35
CA ILE A 257 4.85 18.42 -18.72
C ILE A 257 3.52 17.69 -18.67
N LYS A 258 2.73 18.04 -17.65
CA LYS A 258 1.34 17.61 -17.54
C LYS A 258 0.43 18.80 -17.69
N LYS A 259 -0.41 18.81 -18.74
CA LYS A 259 -1.37 19.89 -18.99
C LYS A 259 -2.72 19.32 -19.37
N ASN A 260 -3.79 19.84 -18.79
CA ASN A 260 -5.18 19.37 -19.03
C ASN A 260 -5.40 17.85 -18.75
N GLY A 261 -4.58 17.25 -17.88
CA GLY A 261 -4.67 15.81 -17.56
C GLY A 261 -3.93 14.89 -18.52
N GLU A 262 -3.32 15.42 -19.57
CA GLU A 262 -2.49 14.71 -20.55
C GLU A 262 -1.00 15.02 -20.34
N TYR A 263 -0.15 14.18 -20.89
CA TYR A 263 1.29 14.28 -20.77
C TYR A 263 1.90 14.64 -22.13
N TYR A 264 2.84 15.59 -22.10
CA TYR A 264 3.56 16.03 -23.27
C TYR A 264 5.04 16.09 -22.97
N VAL A 265 5.86 15.70 -23.95
CA VAL A 265 7.29 15.98 -23.94
C VAL A 265 7.58 17.05 -24.96
N TYR A 266 8.29 18.08 -24.54
CA TYR A 266 8.77 19.09 -25.45
C TYR A 266 10.27 19.31 -25.33
N ALA A 267 10.90 19.71 -26.43
CA ALA A 267 12.30 20.08 -26.46
C ALA A 267 12.51 21.14 -27.54
N VAL A 268 13.49 21.99 -27.33
CA VAL A 268 13.96 22.95 -28.32
C VAL A 268 15.38 22.59 -28.72
N ARG A 269 15.64 22.52 -30.01
CA ARG A 269 16.99 22.34 -30.56
C ARG A 269 17.32 23.52 -31.47
N LYS A 270 18.58 23.85 -31.51
CA LYS A 270 19.06 24.94 -32.35
C LYS A 270 20.13 24.44 -33.30
N PRO A 271 19.75 23.79 -34.40
CA PRO A 271 20.69 23.54 -35.49
C PRO A 271 20.99 24.89 -36.18
N GLU A 272 22.26 25.30 -36.16
CA GLU A 272 22.75 26.54 -36.77
C GLU A 272 21.97 27.83 -36.37
N ARG A 273 21.09 28.35 -37.22
CA ARG A 273 20.36 29.62 -37.01
C ARG A 273 18.90 29.44 -36.60
N HIS A 274 18.29 28.28 -36.86
CA HIS A 274 16.87 28.04 -36.62
C HIS A 274 16.62 27.34 -35.28
N TYR A 275 15.50 27.68 -34.66
CA TYR A 275 15.02 26.96 -33.46
C TYR A 275 14.00 25.91 -33.90
N ILE A 276 14.33 24.65 -33.69
CA ILE A 276 13.39 23.56 -33.92
C ILE A 276 12.77 23.14 -32.58
N GLY A 277 11.46 23.36 -32.48
CA GLY A 277 10.65 22.93 -31.36
C GLY A 277 9.99 21.60 -31.69
N TYR A 278 10.17 20.64 -30.81
CA TYR A 278 9.53 19.32 -30.89
C TYR A 278 8.53 19.17 -29.75
N LEU A 279 7.34 18.71 -30.07
CA LEU A 279 6.29 18.42 -29.15
C LEU A 279 5.75 17.00 -29.39
N ILE A 280 5.76 16.17 -28.38
CA ILE A 280 5.27 14.79 -28.43
C ILE A 280 4.12 14.66 -27.43
N SER A 281 2.94 14.23 -27.91
CA SER A 281 1.81 13.84 -27.07
C SER A 281 1.97 12.39 -26.62
N LEU A 282 1.68 12.13 -25.35
CA LEU A 282 1.84 10.81 -24.75
C LEU A 282 0.50 10.28 -24.24
N ASN A 283 0.24 9.01 -24.50
CA ASN A 283 -0.94 8.33 -24.01
C ASN A 283 -0.89 8.23 -22.48
N ARG A 284 -1.90 8.77 -21.83
CA ARG A 284 -2.05 8.76 -20.38
C ARG A 284 -2.01 7.35 -19.80
N GLN A 285 -2.59 6.35 -20.47
CA GLN A 285 -2.65 4.99 -19.97
C GLN A 285 -1.26 4.34 -19.90
N ALA A 286 -0.41 4.56 -20.92
CA ALA A 286 0.96 4.06 -20.94
C ALA A 286 1.81 4.58 -19.76
N VAL A 287 1.51 5.81 -19.30
CA VAL A 287 2.20 6.42 -18.14
C VAL A 287 1.67 5.92 -16.79
N ILE A 288 0.38 5.54 -16.71
CA ILE A 288 -0.32 5.22 -15.47
C ILE A 288 -0.36 3.71 -15.18
N ASP A 289 -0.35 2.84 -16.19
CA ASP A 289 -0.58 1.39 -16.05
C ASP A 289 0.43 0.69 -15.12
N GLU A 290 1.68 1.14 -15.08
CA GLU A 290 2.66 0.58 -14.15
C GLU A 290 2.32 0.84 -12.67
N THR A 291 1.60 1.91 -12.37
CA THR A 291 1.16 2.21 -11.00
C THR A 291 -0.03 1.37 -10.53
N TYR A 292 -0.85 0.86 -11.46
CA TYR A 292 -1.97 -0.03 -11.10
C TYR A 292 -1.49 -1.38 -10.58
N ALA A 293 -0.44 -1.97 -11.14
CA ALA A 293 0.13 -3.23 -10.67
C ALA A 293 0.56 -3.14 -9.20
N LEU A 294 1.14 -2.02 -8.77
CA LEU A 294 1.52 -1.79 -7.38
C LEU A 294 0.34 -1.65 -6.43
N LYS A 295 -0.77 -1.04 -6.88
CA LYS A 295 -2.00 -0.98 -6.08
C LYS A 295 -2.56 -2.37 -5.80
N TYR A 296 -2.56 -3.25 -6.79
CA TYR A 296 -2.98 -4.64 -6.61
C TYR A 296 -2.04 -5.40 -5.67
N ILE A 297 -0.72 -5.23 -5.80
CA ILE A 297 0.25 -5.85 -4.90
C ILE A 297 0.05 -5.37 -3.46
N SER A 298 -0.15 -4.08 -3.23
CA SER A 298 -0.40 -3.52 -1.90
C SER A 298 -1.71 -4.01 -1.28
N LEU A 299 -2.77 -4.11 -2.09
CA LEU A 299 -4.06 -4.68 -1.66
C LEU A 299 -3.93 -6.16 -1.30
N LEU A 300 -3.19 -6.93 -2.11
CA LEU A 300 -2.93 -8.34 -1.88
C LEU A 300 -2.11 -8.55 -0.59
N LEU A 301 -1.12 -7.70 -0.33
CA LEU A 301 -0.32 -7.72 0.90
C LEU A 301 -1.20 -7.44 2.13
N LEU A 302 -2.12 -6.49 2.04
CA LEU A 302 -3.08 -6.16 3.08
C LEU A 302 -4.07 -7.31 3.33
N LEU A 303 -4.50 -8.00 2.26
CA LEU A 303 -5.36 -9.19 2.34
C LEU A 303 -4.66 -10.36 3.05
N PHE A 304 -3.37 -10.58 2.82
CA PHE A 304 -2.58 -11.60 3.50
C PHE A 304 -2.31 -11.28 4.97
N MET A 305 -2.29 -10.01 5.34
CA MET A 305 -2.08 -9.56 6.72
C MET A 305 -3.29 -9.88 7.62
N ALA A 306 -4.52 -9.81 7.10
CA ALA A 306 -5.73 -10.06 7.89
C ALA A 306 -5.78 -11.46 8.51
N PRO A 307 -5.55 -12.59 7.77
CA PRO A 307 -5.49 -13.91 8.36
C PRO A 307 -4.33 -14.11 9.33
N LEU A 308 -3.17 -13.50 9.08
CA LEU A 308 -2.02 -13.56 10.00
C LEU A 308 -2.38 -12.99 11.37
N VAL A 309 -3.04 -11.82 11.40
CA VAL A 309 -3.56 -11.21 12.64
C VAL A 309 -4.56 -12.12 13.32
N GLY A 310 -5.48 -12.74 12.55
CA GLY A 310 -6.44 -13.73 13.06
C GLY A 310 -5.75 -14.91 13.72
N ILE A 311 -4.72 -15.48 13.12
CA ILE A 311 -3.94 -16.61 13.64
C ILE A 311 -3.24 -16.21 14.96
N VAL A 312 -2.57 -15.06 14.99
CA VAL A 312 -1.91 -14.55 16.20
C VAL A 312 -2.92 -14.31 17.33
N PHE A 313 -4.08 -13.72 17.01
CA PHE A 313 -5.15 -13.51 17.98
C PHE A 313 -5.68 -14.82 18.55
N LEU A 314 -5.95 -15.82 17.70
CA LEU A 314 -6.41 -17.15 18.12
C LEU A 314 -5.36 -17.87 18.98
N PHE A 315 -4.09 -17.76 18.60
CA PHE A 315 -2.97 -18.29 19.37
C PHE A 315 -2.93 -17.71 20.79
N PHE A 316 -2.94 -16.38 20.90
CA PHE A 316 -2.94 -15.72 22.21
C PHE A 316 -4.18 -16.02 23.04
N ARG A 317 -5.36 -16.07 22.41
CA ARG A 317 -6.60 -16.42 23.09
C ARG A 317 -6.53 -17.82 23.69
N ARG A 318 -6.00 -18.80 22.93
CA ARG A 318 -5.91 -20.21 23.39
C ARG A 318 -4.77 -20.45 24.37
N LYS A 319 -3.60 -19.85 24.13
CA LYS A 319 -2.38 -20.14 24.89
C LYS A 319 -2.20 -19.27 26.13
N VAL A 320 -2.81 -18.08 26.18
CA VAL A 320 -2.61 -17.14 27.30
C VAL A 320 -3.93 -16.73 27.94
N THR A 321 -4.86 -16.18 27.17
CA THR A 321 -6.05 -15.54 27.74
C THR A 321 -6.98 -16.54 28.44
N LYS A 322 -7.23 -17.71 27.84
CA LYS A 322 -8.13 -18.73 28.39
C LYS A 322 -7.56 -19.36 29.68
N PRO A 323 -6.29 -19.80 29.74
CA PRO A 323 -5.68 -20.31 30.96
C PRO A 323 -5.70 -19.30 32.13
N VAL A 324 -5.32 -18.04 31.86
CA VAL A 324 -5.36 -16.97 32.88
C VAL A 324 -6.78 -16.74 33.40
N SER A 325 -7.78 -16.72 32.51
CA SER A 325 -9.20 -16.56 32.89
C SER A 325 -9.68 -17.73 33.77
N ASN A 326 -9.23 -18.96 33.52
CA ASN A 326 -9.58 -20.14 34.33
C ASN A 326 -8.96 -20.04 35.74
N LEU A 327 -7.69 -19.60 35.82
CA LEU A 327 -7.03 -19.35 37.12
C LEU A 327 -7.75 -18.29 37.96
N ILE A 328 -8.14 -17.17 37.32
CA ILE A 328 -8.90 -16.10 37.98
C ILE A 328 -10.24 -16.64 38.51
N ARG A 329 -10.95 -17.41 37.67
CA ARG A 329 -12.24 -18.02 38.09
C ARG A 329 -12.05 -18.98 39.25
N ALA A 330 -11.03 -19.82 39.20
CA ALA A 330 -10.73 -20.75 40.27
C ALA A 330 -10.38 -20.04 41.60
N ALA A 331 -9.63 -18.92 41.51
CA ALA A 331 -9.35 -18.08 42.66
C ALA A 331 -10.63 -17.47 43.26
N HIS A 332 -11.58 -17.02 42.45
CA HIS A 332 -12.89 -16.53 42.90
C HIS A 332 -13.72 -17.63 43.58
N MET A 333 -13.74 -18.85 43.04
CA MET A 333 -14.43 -20.00 43.67
C MET A 333 -13.86 -20.30 45.04
N LEU A 334 -12.53 -20.18 45.19
CA LEU A 334 -11.86 -20.37 46.48
C LEU A 334 -12.21 -19.25 47.47
N GLU A 335 -12.29 -17.99 47.01
CA GLU A 335 -12.72 -16.82 47.81
C GLU A 335 -14.17 -16.96 48.30
N GLU A 336 -15.05 -17.53 47.49
CA GLU A 336 -16.44 -17.81 47.81
C GLU A 336 -16.63 -19.03 48.77
N GLY A 337 -15.54 -19.66 49.15
CA GLY A 337 -15.56 -20.76 50.12
C GLY A 337 -15.66 -22.17 49.51
N HIS A 338 -15.55 -22.29 48.20
CA HIS A 338 -15.53 -23.58 47.52
C HIS A 338 -14.12 -24.20 47.57
N PHE A 339 -13.71 -24.62 48.74
CA PHE A 339 -12.41 -25.25 48.98
C PHE A 339 -12.35 -26.62 48.30
N GLY A 340 -11.20 -26.94 47.70
CA GLY A 340 -11.03 -28.16 46.91
C GLY A 340 -11.44 -28.05 45.44
N TYR A 341 -11.82 -26.82 44.95
CA TYR A 341 -12.05 -26.60 43.53
C TYR A 341 -10.79 -26.91 42.75
N GLN A 342 -10.93 -27.69 41.66
CA GLN A 342 -9.84 -28.06 40.76
C GLN A 342 -10.02 -27.45 39.39
N ILE A 343 -8.92 -26.95 38.82
CA ILE A 343 -8.84 -26.49 37.45
C ILE A 343 -8.63 -27.71 36.57
N GLU A 344 -9.55 -27.95 35.61
CA GLU A 344 -9.36 -28.99 34.60
C GLU A 344 -8.10 -28.71 33.76
N ASN A 345 -7.26 -29.71 33.59
CA ASN A 345 -5.99 -29.61 32.89
C ASN A 345 -6.23 -29.45 31.37
N SER A 346 -6.57 -28.25 30.93
CA SER A 346 -6.78 -27.87 29.55
C SER A 346 -5.69 -26.95 29.01
N ALA A 347 -4.58 -26.78 29.73
CA ALA A 347 -3.51 -25.88 29.36
C ALA A 347 -2.59 -26.52 28.32
N ASN A 348 -2.57 -25.96 27.13
CA ASN A 348 -1.63 -26.30 26.05
C ASN A 348 -0.22 -25.67 26.24
N SER A 349 0.20 -25.34 27.45
CA SER A 349 1.49 -24.77 27.81
C SER A 349 1.95 -25.36 29.12
N GLN A 350 3.19 -25.80 29.20
CA GLN A 350 3.80 -26.44 30.38
C GLN A 350 3.78 -25.51 31.61
N ASP A 351 4.00 -24.20 31.40
CA ASP A 351 3.97 -23.23 32.48
C ASP A 351 2.57 -23.08 33.12
N PHE A 352 1.52 -23.06 32.28
CA PHE A 352 0.15 -22.99 32.80
C PHE A 352 -0.35 -24.31 33.38
N GLU A 353 0.17 -25.44 32.89
CA GLU A 353 -0.08 -26.75 33.50
C GLU A 353 0.50 -26.80 34.92
N TYR A 354 1.75 -26.41 35.09
CA TYR A 354 2.38 -26.29 36.40
C TYR A 354 1.63 -25.33 37.33
N LEU A 355 1.18 -24.17 36.85
CA LEU A 355 0.38 -23.24 37.63
C LEU A 355 -0.97 -23.83 38.06
N ALA A 356 -1.64 -24.58 37.19
CA ALA A 356 -2.90 -25.24 37.50
C ALA A 356 -2.70 -26.35 38.52
N GLU A 357 -1.66 -27.17 38.42
CA GLU A 357 -1.30 -28.21 39.40
C GLU A 357 -0.97 -27.58 40.77
N ALA A 358 -0.14 -26.54 40.77
CA ALA A 358 0.20 -25.84 42.00
C ALA A 358 -1.05 -25.26 42.69
N PHE A 359 -1.97 -24.66 41.91
CA PHE A 359 -3.24 -24.19 42.45
C PHE A 359 -4.11 -25.31 42.99
N ASN A 360 -4.24 -26.42 42.25
CA ASN A 360 -5.03 -27.59 42.68
C ASN A 360 -4.49 -28.21 44.00
N HIS A 361 -3.17 -28.32 44.08
CA HIS A 361 -2.51 -28.75 45.34
C HIS A 361 -2.79 -27.80 46.51
N MET A 362 -2.71 -26.49 46.29
CA MET A 362 -3.02 -25.48 47.29
C MET A 362 -4.49 -25.57 47.73
N SER A 363 -5.42 -25.68 46.77
CA SER A 363 -6.86 -25.79 47.03
C SER A 363 -7.22 -27.05 47.84
N ALA A 364 -6.63 -28.19 47.48
CA ALA A 364 -6.81 -29.45 48.25
C ALA A 364 -6.27 -29.33 49.67
N ARG A 365 -5.07 -28.77 49.84
CA ARG A 365 -4.49 -28.56 51.20
C ARG A 365 -5.35 -27.63 52.04
N LEU A 366 -5.90 -26.58 51.49
CA LEU A 366 -6.82 -25.68 52.19
C LEU A 366 -8.09 -26.42 52.63
N GLN A 367 -8.66 -27.26 51.78
CA GLN A 367 -9.82 -28.06 52.10
C GLN A 367 -9.54 -29.01 53.29
N ASP A 368 -8.41 -29.73 53.23
CA ASP A 368 -8.00 -30.62 54.33
C ASP A 368 -7.76 -29.85 55.63
N GLN A 369 -7.10 -28.70 55.58
CA GLN A 369 -6.86 -27.89 56.79
C GLN A 369 -8.17 -27.39 57.41
N ILE A 370 -9.11 -26.89 56.60
CA ILE A 370 -10.40 -26.41 57.10
C ILE A 370 -11.20 -27.56 57.69
N HIS A 371 -11.22 -28.73 57.04
CA HIS A 371 -11.89 -29.91 57.55
C HIS A 371 -11.28 -30.35 58.90
N ARG A 372 -9.97 -30.33 59.01
CA ARG A 372 -9.25 -30.64 60.22
C ARG A 372 -9.59 -29.66 61.39
N ILE A 373 -9.54 -28.32 61.05
CA ILE A 373 -9.88 -27.32 62.09
C ILE A 373 -11.33 -27.50 62.53
N TYR A 374 -12.26 -27.77 61.63
CA TYR A 374 -13.67 -27.99 61.99
C TYR A 374 -13.85 -29.23 62.84
N THR A 375 -13.18 -30.36 62.54
CA THR A 375 -13.24 -31.57 63.33
C THR A 375 -12.57 -31.43 64.72
N GLU A 376 -11.43 -30.72 64.79
CA GLU A 376 -10.75 -30.40 66.05
C GLU A 376 -11.61 -29.48 66.94
N GLU A 377 -12.29 -28.49 66.35
CA GLU A 377 -13.20 -27.60 67.08
C GLU A 377 -14.41 -28.33 67.63
N LEU A 378 -15.00 -29.25 66.84
CA LEU A 378 -16.09 -30.10 67.34
C LEU A 378 -15.62 -30.98 68.45
N ALA A 379 -14.48 -31.65 68.35
CA ALA A 379 -13.90 -32.48 69.40
C ALA A 379 -13.60 -31.68 70.67
N LEU A 380 -13.10 -30.43 70.50
CA LEU A 380 -12.86 -29.53 71.62
C LEU A 380 -14.16 -29.15 72.36
N LYS A 381 -15.23 -28.85 71.56
CA LYS A 381 -16.57 -28.54 72.14
C LYS A 381 -17.12 -29.73 72.87
N ASP A 382 -17.04 -30.93 72.30
CA ASP A 382 -17.49 -32.16 72.96
C ASP A 382 -16.71 -32.43 74.24
N ALA A 383 -15.36 -32.32 74.24
CA ALA A 383 -14.54 -32.45 75.39
C ALA A 383 -14.88 -31.44 76.51
N ARG A 384 -15.18 -30.20 76.08
CA ARG A 384 -15.58 -29.12 77.02
C ARG A 384 -16.94 -29.40 77.68
N ILE A 385 -17.90 -29.91 76.88
CA ILE A 385 -19.21 -30.35 77.42
C ILE A 385 -19.00 -31.50 78.42
N MET A 386 -18.18 -32.51 78.11
CA MET A 386 -17.87 -33.61 79.01
C MET A 386 -17.18 -33.14 80.33
N ALA A 387 -16.24 -32.20 80.22
CA ALA A 387 -15.56 -31.64 81.38
C ALA A 387 -16.52 -30.86 82.28
N LEU A 388 -17.39 -30.03 81.69
CA LEU A 388 -18.43 -29.30 82.44
C LEU A 388 -19.40 -30.25 83.15
N GLN A 389 -19.79 -31.31 82.52
CA GLN A 389 -20.69 -32.32 83.07
C GLN A 389 -20.00 -33.16 84.13
N ALA A 390 -18.68 -33.41 84.05
CA ALA A 390 -17.92 -34.14 85.08
C ALA A 390 -17.77 -33.35 86.42
N GLN A 391 -17.98 -32.01 86.37
CA GLN A 391 -17.97 -31.19 87.60
C GLN A 391 -19.18 -31.49 88.53
N ILE A 392 -20.26 -32.05 87.98
CA ILE A 392 -21.35 -32.55 88.82
C ILE A 392 -20.94 -33.91 89.32
N ASN A 393 -20.57 -34.01 90.63
CA ASN A 393 -20.20 -35.26 91.24
C ASN A 393 -21.47 -36.12 91.54
N PRO A 394 -21.76 -37.12 90.72
CA PRO A 394 -22.96 -37.92 90.83
C PRO A 394 -23.04 -38.73 92.12
N HIS A 395 -21.90 -39.23 92.49
CA HIS A 395 -21.80 -40.04 93.71
C HIS A 395 -22.12 -39.20 94.95
N PHE A 396 -21.65 -37.94 94.98
CA PHE A 396 -22.00 -37.03 96.05
C PHE A 396 -23.51 -36.74 96.14
N LEU A 397 -24.15 -36.46 94.99
CA LEU A 397 -25.59 -36.21 94.94
C LEU A 397 -26.41 -37.44 95.39
N ASN A 398 -26.08 -38.64 94.88
CA ASN A 398 -26.74 -39.87 95.27
C ASN A 398 -26.56 -40.15 96.77
N ASN A 399 -25.36 -40.02 97.27
CA ASN A 399 -25.12 -40.21 98.74
C ASN A 399 -25.89 -39.17 99.53
N ALA A 400 -25.96 -37.94 99.17
CA ALA A 400 -26.74 -36.91 99.82
C ALA A 400 -28.24 -37.25 99.86
N LEU A 401 -28.78 -37.67 98.76
CA LEU A 401 -30.19 -38.08 98.63
C LEU A 401 -30.45 -39.33 99.39
N GLU A 402 -29.53 -40.29 99.51
CA GLU A 402 -29.64 -41.47 100.31
C GLU A 402 -29.69 -41.14 101.80
N ILE A 403 -28.85 -40.23 102.30
CA ILE A 403 -28.86 -39.78 103.70
C ILE A 403 -30.20 -39.10 104.02
N ILE A 404 -30.68 -38.22 103.11
CA ILE A 404 -31.97 -37.50 103.32
C ILE A 404 -33.14 -38.48 103.28
N ASN A 405 -33.09 -39.52 102.44
CA ASN A 405 -34.08 -40.58 102.37
C ASN A 405 -34.12 -41.42 103.71
N TRP A 406 -32.99 -41.73 104.23
CA TRP A 406 -32.88 -42.38 105.52
C TRP A 406 -33.51 -41.58 106.67
N GLU A 407 -33.25 -40.29 106.73
CA GLU A 407 -33.81 -39.36 107.68
C GLU A 407 -35.35 -39.25 107.56
N ALA A 408 -35.84 -39.14 106.33
CA ALA A 408 -37.26 -39.14 106.04
C ALA A 408 -37.94 -40.41 106.48
N ARG A 409 -37.33 -41.56 106.32
CA ARG A 409 -37.87 -42.85 106.74
C ARG A 409 -37.84 -43.02 108.29
N ILE A 410 -36.81 -42.52 109.01
CA ILE A 410 -36.72 -42.54 110.50
C ILE A 410 -37.86 -41.76 111.13
N HIS A 411 -38.26 -40.64 110.45
CA HIS A 411 -39.32 -39.81 110.90
C HIS A 411 -40.73 -40.21 110.30
N GLU A 412 -40.82 -41.41 109.73
CA GLU A 412 -42.07 -41.99 109.19
C GLU A 412 -42.67 -41.12 108.07
N ASN A 413 -41.87 -40.22 107.41
CA ASN A 413 -42.34 -39.38 106.35
C ASN A 413 -42.15 -40.09 104.97
N TYR A 414 -43.04 -41.02 104.67
CA TYR A 414 -42.95 -41.86 103.51
C TYR A 414 -43.21 -41.09 102.21
N GLU A 415 -43.92 -39.98 102.29
CA GLU A 415 -44.14 -39.13 101.09
C GLU A 415 -42.85 -38.46 100.65
N VAL A 416 -42.09 -37.83 101.51
CA VAL A 416 -40.77 -37.24 101.24
C VAL A 416 -39.77 -38.32 100.82
N SER A 417 -39.77 -39.49 101.50
CA SER A 417 -38.95 -40.60 101.08
C SER A 417 -39.15 -41.02 99.68
N ARG A 418 -40.41 -41.13 99.27
CA ARG A 418 -40.78 -41.51 97.90
C ARG A 418 -40.43 -40.41 96.86
N MET A 419 -40.52 -39.12 97.20
CA MET A 419 -40.05 -38.02 96.35
C MET A 419 -38.52 -38.12 96.14
N ILE A 420 -37.72 -38.42 97.20
CA ILE A 420 -36.30 -38.52 97.05
C ILE A 420 -35.91 -39.76 96.26
N GLU A 421 -36.59 -40.90 96.41
CA GLU A 421 -36.38 -42.08 95.58
C GLU A 421 -36.69 -41.77 94.09
N SER A 422 -37.77 -41.04 93.82
CA SER A 422 -38.07 -40.61 92.44
C SER A 422 -37.08 -39.63 91.87
N LEU A 423 -36.54 -38.73 92.71
CA LEU A 423 -35.50 -37.82 92.32
C LEU A 423 -34.18 -38.56 92.04
N SER A 424 -33.83 -39.56 92.83
CA SER A 424 -32.66 -40.38 92.59
C SER A 424 -32.78 -41.15 91.26
N VAL A 425 -33.93 -41.74 90.98
CA VAL A 425 -34.17 -42.42 89.68
C VAL A 425 -34.06 -41.45 88.52
N MET A 426 -34.52 -40.22 88.65
CA MET A 426 -34.37 -39.19 87.58
C MET A 426 -32.90 -38.76 87.44
N LEU A 427 -32.19 -38.59 88.51
CA LEU A 427 -30.79 -38.23 88.48
C LEU A 427 -29.95 -39.36 87.86
N GLU A 428 -30.21 -40.62 88.22
CA GLU A 428 -29.60 -41.78 87.59
C GLU A 428 -29.89 -41.90 86.13
N ALA A 429 -31.14 -41.67 85.72
CA ALA A 429 -31.55 -41.60 84.33
C ALA A 429 -30.75 -40.56 83.46
N THR A 430 -30.56 -39.37 84.08
CA THR A 430 -29.77 -38.32 83.35
C THR A 430 -28.30 -38.68 83.28
N MET A 431 -27.80 -39.52 84.21
CA MET A 431 -26.40 -39.92 84.21
C MET A 431 -26.11 -41.18 83.40
N ASP A 432 -27.00 -42.15 83.36
CA ASP A 432 -26.85 -43.40 82.63
C ASP A 432 -26.92 -43.17 81.10
N ARG A 433 -27.67 -42.19 80.65
CA ARG A 433 -27.68 -41.72 79.29
C ARG A 433 -26.31 -41.30 78.76
N ARG A 434 -25.35 -41.08 79.63
CA ARG A 434 -23.97 -40.76 79.18
C ARG A 434 -23.19 -42.01 78.77
N HIS A 435 -23.51 -43.16 79.26
CA HIS A 435 -22.73 -44.36 79.07
C HIS A 435 -23.42 -45.35 78.14
N ARG A 436 -24.75 -45.20 77.96
CA ARG A 436 -25.55 -46.07 77.09
C ARG A 436 -26.30 -45.28 76.08
N ARG A 437 -26.08 -45.61 74.79
CA ARG A 437 -26.74 -44.95 73.65
C ARG A 437 -28.21 -45.33 73.47
N PHE A 438 -28.60 -46.40 74.05
CA PHE A 438 -29.97 -46.95 74.07
C PHE A 438 -30.34 -47.41 75.44
N VAL A 439 -31.58 -47.10 75.89
CA VAL A 439 -32.21 -47.60 77.12
C VAL A 439 -33.42 -48.46 76.72
N THR A 440 -33.82 -49.38 77.63
CA THR A 440 -35.02 -50.16 77.34
C THR A 440 -36.29 -49.35 77.59
N LEU A 441 -37.40 -49.76 76.97
CA LEU A 441 -38.69 -49.11 77.14
C LEU A 441 -39.13 -49.16 78.63
N ALA A 442 -38.83 -50.25 79.31
CA ALA A 442 -39.17 -50.37 80.77
C ALA A 442 -38.39 -49.35 81.64
N GLU A 443 -37.11 -49.12 81.36
CA GLU A 443 -36.30 -48.09 82.04
C GLU A 443 -36.88 -46.70 81.75
N GLU A 444 -37.21 -46.38 80.47
CA GLU A 444 -37.76 -45.09 80.15
C GLU A 444 -39.14 -44.88 80.82
N MET A 445 -39.99 -45.87 80.89
CA MET A 445 -41.24 -45.78 81.58
C MET A 445 -41.08 -45.55 83.10
N SER A 446 -40.07 -46.20 83.74
CA SER A 446 -39.75 -45.95 85.12
C SER A 446 -39.34 -44.50 85.38
N TYR A 447 -38.55 -43.92 84.45
CA TYR A 447 -38.14 -42.52 84.55
C TYR A 447 -39.32 -41.57 84.37
N VAL A 448 -40.26 -41.86 83.45
CA VAL A 448 -41.50 -41.08 83.27
C VAL A 448 -42.40 -41.17 84.48
N GLU A 449 -42.53 -42.35 85.08
CA GLU A 449 -43.31 -42.52 86.32
C GLU A 449 -42.73 -41.75 87.50
N ALA A 450 -41.40 -41.81 87.71
CA ALA A 450 -40.69 -41.06 88.67
C ALA A 450 -40.87 -39.54 88.51
N TYR A 451 -40.79 -39.05 87.28
CA TYR A 451 -41.01 -37.66 86.92
C TYR A 451 -42.45 -37.21 87.21
N LEU A 452 -43.41 -38.00 86.77
CA LEU A 452 -44.84 -37.72 87.00
C LEU A 452 -45.21 -37.73 88.49
N PHE A 453 -44.54 -38.62 89.25
CA PHE A 453 -44.76 -38.65 90.68
C PHE A 453 -44.26 -37.37 91.39
N ILE A 454 -43.10 -36.86 91.03
CA ILE A 454 -42.59 -35.57 91.55
C ILE A 454 -43.48 -34.42 91.18
N ILE A 455 -43.92 -34.33 89.94
CA ILE A 455 -44.82 -33.24 89.47
C ILE A 455 -46.16 -33.25 90.19
N ARG A 456 -46.68 -34.42 90.60
CA ARG A 456 -47.92 -34.52 91.34
C ARG A 456 -47.79 -34.19 92.81
N ALA A 457 -46.58 -34.30 93.35
CA ALA A 457 -46.28 -34.03 94.74
C ALA A 457 -45.92 -32.54 95.01
N ILE A 458 -45.61 -31.76 93.97
CA ILE A 458 -45.42 -30.31 94.03
C ILE A 458 -46.78 -29.65 93.80
#